data_ecd7f74e5f69047548c5f1cf08b0d71c
#
_entry.id   ecd7f74e5f69047548c5f1cf08b0d71c
#
_cell.length_a   1.000
_cell.length_b   1.000
_cell.length_c   1.000
_cell.angle_alpha   90.00
_cell.angle_beta   90.00
_cell.angle_gamma   90.00
#
_symmetry.space_group_name_H-M   'P 1'
#
loop_
_entity.id
_entity.type
_entity.pdbx_description
1 polymer ?
#
loop_
_entity_poly.entity_id
_entity_poly.type
_entity_poly.pdbx_seq_one_letter_code
_entity_poly.pdbx_strand_id
1 'polypeptide(L)'
;MVQGRAIDGLQPLLDASDEERKARGILHTPGEILRQPSTWLTTRKICAERQADLARILQQAGIGASSEIRPTVFLVGAGTSDYIGQALAPLLRRLWGCEVWAVPSTDLLTNFDDFVFAERPYLWVSFSRSGESSEGLALLETTLKKNSSIRHVLVTCNKAGRMAAVCEKSPDRAFVLALD
;
A
#
# COMPACT_ATOMS: atom_id res chain seq x y z
N MET A 1 -7.64 -22.08 -20.63
CA MET A 1 -6.46 -22.88 -21.03
C MET A 1 -5.19 -22.01 -21.21
N VAL A 2 -4.82 -21.21 -20.19
CA VAL A 2 -3.59 -20.38 -20.20
C VAL A 2 -2.59 -20.87 -19.12
N GLN A 3 -3.00 -21.77 -18.25
CA GLN A 3 -2.18 -22.22 -17.10
C GLN A 3 -1.02 -23.18 -17.44
N GLY A 4 -1.03 -23.90 -18.57
CA GLY A 4 -0.01 -24.91 -18.86
C GLY A 4 1.36 -24.36 -19.27
N ARG A 5 1.40 -23.36 -20.14
CA ARG A 5 2.67 -22.90 -20.75
C ARG A 5 3.58 -22.05 -19.87
N ALA A 6 3.03 -21.33 -18.89
CA ALA A 6 3.85 -20.48 -18.01
C ALA A 6 4.59 -21.29 -16.93
N ILE A 7 4.11 -22.48 -16.62
CA ILE A 7 4.70 -23.38 -15.61
C ILE A 7 5.89 -24.14 -16.17
N ASP A 8 5.84 -24.51 -17.46
CA ASP A 8 6.88 -25.32 -18.11
C ASP A 8 8.28 -24.69 -18.02
N GLY A 9 8.38 -23.38 -18.13
CA GLY A 9 9.66 -22.66 -18.01
C GLY A 9 10.20 -22.53 -16.58
N LEU A 10 9.35 -22.63 -15.55
CA LEU A 10 9.72 -22.56 -14.15
C LEU A 10 10.02 -23.94 -13.54
N GLN A 11 9.44 -25.00 -14.11
CA GLN A 11 9.55 -26.35 -13.55
C GLN A 11 11.00 -26.80 -13.33
N PRO A 12 11.93 -26.65 -14.28
CA PRO A 12 13.34 -27.02 -14.08
C PRO A 12 14.02 -26.25 -12.94
N LEU A 13 13.55 -25.02 -12.64
CA LEU A 13 14.07 -24.20 -11.55
C LEU A 13 13.50 -24.62 -10.19
N LEU A 14 12.28 -25.17 -10.19
CA LEU A 14 11.63 -25.69 -8.99
C LEU A 14 12.16 -27.09 -8.62
N ASP A 15 12.50 -27.90 -9.61
CA ASP A 15 13.01 -29.26 -9.44
C ASP A 15 14.49 -29.29 -9.02
N ALA A 16 15.23 -28.17 -9.19
CA ALA A 16 16.60 -28.05 -8.75
C ALA A 16 16.72 -28.10 -7.21
N SER A 17 17.82 -28.66 -6.69
CA SER A 17 18.07 -28.71 -5.25
C SER A 17 18.18 -27.33 -4.61
N ASP A 18 17.97 -27.22 -3.30
CA ASP A 18 18.14 -25.95 -2.59
C ASP A 18 19.57 -25.39 -2.70
N GLU A 19 20.58 -26.29 -2.68
CA GLU A 19 21.99 -25.93 -2.86
C GLU A 19 22.21 -25.32 -4.23
N GLU A 20 21.68 -25.95 -5.29
CA GLU A 20 21.82 -25.44 -6.65
C GLU A 20 21.09 -24.13 -6.83
N ARG A 21 19.84 -24.01 -6.34
CA ARG A 21 19.09 -22.76 -6.39
C ARG A 21 19.79 -21.63 -5.62
N LYS A 22 20.39 -21.95 -4.46
CA LYS A 22 21.17 -21.00 -3.67
C LYS A 22 22.43 -20.56 -4.39
N ALA A 23 23.17 -21.50 -4.99
CA ALA A 23 24.38 -21.18 -5.78
C ALA A 23 24.06 -20.26 -6.97
N ARG A 24 22.88 -20.40 -7.57
CA ARG A 24 22.39 -19.58 -8.69
C ARG A 24 21.71 -18.28 -8.23
N GLY A 25 21.59 -18.01 -6.93
CA GLY A 25 20.91 -16.83 -6.41
C GLY A 25 19.38 -16.80 -6.62
N ILE A 26 18.76 -17.96 -6.86
CA ILE A 26 17.31 -18.06 -7.18
C ILE A 26 16.54 -18.91 -6.18
N LEU A 27 17.02 -19.03 -4.95
CA LEU A 27 16.45 -19.92 -3.92
C LEU A 27 14.93 -19.72 -3.72
N HIS A 28 14.48 -18.51 -3.72
CA HIS A 28 13.09 -18.17 -3.42
C HIS A 28 12.27 -17.74 -4.65
N THR A 29 12.88 -17.07 -5.61
CA THR A 29 12.19 -16.39 -6.72
C THR A 29 11.24 -17.29 -7.53
N PRO A 30 11.61 -18.51 -7.96
CA PRO A 30 10.69 -19.36 -8.72
C PRO A 30 9.44 -19.74 -7.93
N GLY A 31 9.61 -20.06 -6.65
CA GLY A 31 8.50 -20.39 -5.75
C GLY A 31 7.56 -19.20 -5.51
N GLU A 32 8.11 -18.02 -5.34
CA GLU A 32 7.33 -16.79 -5.18
C GLU A 32 6.53 -16.43 -6.45
N ILE A 33 7.13 -16.61 -7.63
CA ILE A 33 6.41 -16.43 -8.91
C ILE A 33 5.23 -17.41 -9.00
N LEU A 34 5.45 -18.69 -8.66
CA LEU A 34 4.41 -19.70 -8.71
C LEU A 34 3.25 -19.42 -7.75
N ARG A 35 3.53 -18.80 -6.60
CA ARG A 35 2.51 -18.46 -5.60
C ARG A 35 1.66 -17.24 -5.97
N GLN A 36 2.08 -16.39 -6.89
CA GLN A 36 1.37 -15.14 -7.21
C GLN A 36 -0.13 -15.33 -7.48
N PRO A 37 -0.59 -16.30 -8.30
CA PRO A 37 -2.02 -16.46 -8.55
C PRO A 37 -2.85 -16.75 -7.29
N SER A 38 -2.32 -17.59 -6.39
CA SER A 38 -3.00 -17.89 -5.11
C SER A 38 -2.97 -16.69 -4.16
N THR A 39 -1.87 -15.96 -4.12
CA THR A 39 -1.73 -14.73 -3.32
C THR A 39 -2.73 -13.67 -3.79
N TRP A 40 -2.91 -13.48 -5.10
CA TRP A 40 -3.90 -12.53 -5.63
C TRP A 40 -5.34 -12.90 -5.25
N LEU A 41 -5.68 -14.21 -5.28
CA LEU A 41 -6.99 -14.67 -4.84
C LEU A 41 -7.23 -14.40 -3.35
N THR A 42 -6.20 -14.66 -2.52
CA THR A 42 -6.25 -14.35 -1.08
C THR A 42 -6.39 -12.85 -0.83
N THR A 43 -5.59 -12.02 -1.49
CA THR A 43 -5.69 -10.55 -1.40
C THR A 43 -7.09 -10.07 -1.78
N ARG A 44 -7.65 -10.59 -2.89
CA ARG A 44 -9.02 -10.25 -3.30
C ARG A 44 -10.05 -10.63 -2.23
N LYS A 45 -9.91 -11.79 -1.60
CA LYS A 45 -10.79 -12.23 -0.52
C LYS A 45 -10.71 -11.28 0.67
N ILE A 46 -9.49 -10.96 1.15
CA ILE A 46 -9.27 -10.01 2.24
C ILE A 46 -9.90 -8.65 1.91
N CYS A 47 -9.67 -8.12 0.71
CA CYS A 47 -10.26 -6.85 0.28
C CYS A 47 -11.81 -6.91 0.29
N ALA A 48 -12.41 -8.01 -0.14
CA ALA A 48 -13.86 -8.19 -0.13
C ALA A 48 -14.43 -8.24 1.30
N GLU A 49 -13.76 -8.94 2.21
CA GLU A 49 -14.14 -9.03 3.62
C GLU A 49 -14.03 -7.68 4.34
N ARG A 50 -13.08 -6.83 3.94
CA ARG A 50 -12.82 -5.51 4.52
C ARG A 50 -13.43 -4.36 3.71
N GLN A 51 -14.27 -4.67 2.71
CA GLN A 51 -14.81 -3.67 1.77
C GLN A 51 -15.58 -2.54 2.47
N ALA A 52 -16.38 -2.86 3.47
CA ALA A 52 -17.17 -1.87 4.20
C ALA A 52 -16.29 -0.86 4.97
N ASP A 53 -15.26 -1.35 5.64
CA ASP A 53 -14.31 -0.50 6.38
C ASP A 53 -13.51 0.38 5.43
N LEU A 54 -13.04 -0.21 4.32
CA LEU A 54 -12.31 0.53 3.30
C LEU A 54 -13.20 1.61 2.66
N ALA A 55 -14.44 1.27 2.30
CA ALA A 55 -15.39 2.24 1.75
C ALA A 55 -15.65 3.39 2.72
N ARG A 56 -15.79 3.10 4.01
CA ARG A 56 -16.00 4.10 5.06
C ARG A 56 -14.83 5.09 5.11
N ILE A 57 -13.60 4.64 5.18
CA ILE A 57 -12.44 5.55 5.27
C ILE A 57 -12.24 6.36 3.98
N LEU A 58 -12.49 5.77 2.80
CA LEU A 58 -12.44 6.47 1.53
C LEU A 58 -13.51 7.56 1.46
N GLN A 59 -14.73 7.26 1.89
CA GLN A 59 -15.83 8.23 1.95
C GLN A 59 -15.53 9.37 2.94
N GLN A 60 -14.98 9.05 4.12
CA GLN A 60 -14.55 10.05 5.10
C GLN A 60 -13.42 10.95 4.58
N ALA A 61 -12.59 10.45 3.68
CA ALA A 61 -11.57 11.22 2.97
C ALA A 61 -12.14 12.07 1.82
N GLY A 62 -13.43 11.89 1.47
CA GLY A 62 -14.08 12.62 0.36
C GLY A 62 -13.95 11.94 -1.01
N ILE A 63 -13.48 10.70 -1.08
CA ILE A 63 -13.45 9.94 -2.34
C ILE A 63 -14.90 9.59 -2.74
N GLY A 64 -15.28 9.96 -3.96
CA GLY A 64 -16.63 9.75 -4.48
C GLY A 64 -17.68 10.74 -3.98
N ALA A 65 -17.31 11.72 -3.15
CA ALA A 65 -18.22 12.77 -2.73
C ALA A 65 -18.52 13.76 -3.87
N SER A 66 -19.73 14.32 -3.86
CA SER A 66 -20.12 15.40 -4.79
C SER A 66 -19.64 16.78 -4.33
N SER A 67 -18.64 16.85 -3.47
CA SER A 67 -18.08 18.10 -2.95
C SER A 67 -17.27 18.85 -4.02
N GLU A 68 -17.31 20.17 -3.99
CA GLU A 68 -16.46 21.03 -4.82
C GLU A 68 -14.97 20.87 -4.46
N ILE A 69 -14.68 20.62 -3.16
CA ILE A 69 -13.32 20.39 -2.69
C ILE A 69 -13.05 18.89 -2.74
N ARG A 70 -12.25 18.47 -3.73
CA ARG A 70 -11.79 17.09 -3.88
C ARG A 70 -10.55 16.84 -3.01
N PRO A 71 -10.41 15.68 -2.40
CA PRO A 71 -9.18 15.35 -1.67
C PRO A 71 -8.00 15.21 -2.61
N THR A 72 -6.81 15.49 -2.10
CA THR A 72 -5.57 15.05 -2.73
C THR A 72 -5.15 13.72 -2.12
N VAL A 73 -4.83 12.76 -2.98
CA VAL A 73 -4.41 11.43 -2.55
C VAL A 73 -2.91 11.28 -2.70
N PHE A 74 -2.24 10.90 -1.61
CA PHE A 74 -0.83 10.51 -1.66
C PHE A 74 -0.70 8.99 -1.51
N LEU A 75 -0.01 8.38 -2.48
CA LEU A 75 0.41 7.00 -2.43
C LEU A 75 1.84 7.00 -1.89
N VAL A 76 1.99 6.65 -0.62
CA VAL A 76 3.24 6.85 0.13
C VAL A 76 3.98 5.53 0.27
N GLY A 77 5.25 5.52 -0.11
CA GLY A 77 6.12 4.35 0.01
C GLY A 77 7.58 4.72 0.12
N ALA A 78 8.43 3.74 0.41
CA ALA A 78 9.88 3.86 0.37
C ALA A 78 10.48 2.75 -0.47
N GLY A 79 11.50 3.04 -1.28
CA GLY A 79 12.14 2.07 -2.17
C GLY A 79 11.13 1.38 -3.09
N THR A 80 11.10 0.04 -3.10
CA THR A 80 10.19 -0.73 -3.96
C THR A 80 8.72 -0.44 -3.70
N SER A 81 8.35 -0.05 -2.48
CA SER A 81 6.97 0.29 -2.15
C SER A 81 6.50 1.59 -2.81
N ASP A 82 7.39 2.52 -3.13
CA ASP A 82 7.07 3.72 -3.90
C ASP A 82 6.64 3.40 -5.34
N TYR A 83 7.24 2.39 -5.96
CA TYR A 83 6.85 1.94 -7.31
C TYR A 83 5.41 1.45 -7.40
N ILE A 84 4.84 0.94 -6.30
CA ILE A 84 3.41 0.60 -6.24
C ILE A 84 2.58 1.87 -6.47
N GLY A 85 2.93 2.93 -5.75
CA GLY A 85 2.29 4.24 -5.90
C GLY A 85 2.39 4.78 -7.31
N GLN A 86 3.60 4.77 -7.89
CA GLN A 86 3.85 5.24 -9.26
C GLN A 86 3.01 4.46 -10.29
N ALA A 87 2.92 3.15 -10.16
CA ALA A 87 2.13 2.31 -11.06
C ALA A 87 0.60 2.56 -10.93
N LEU A 88 0.12 2.85 -9.70
CA LEU A 88 -1.31 3.00 -9.43
C LEU A 88 -1.82 4.43 -9.63
N ALA A 89 -1.00 5.46 -9.46
CA ALA A 89 -1.45 6.84 -9.47
C ALA A 89 -2.25 7.24 -10.73
N PRO A 90 -1.83 6.89 -11.98
CA PRO A 90 -2.60 7.24 -13.17
C PRO A 90 -3.97 6.57 -13.21
N LEU A 91 -4.05 5.31 -12.78
CA LEU A 91 -5.30 4.55 -12.74
C LEU A 91 -6.28 5.14 -11.72
N LEU A 92 -5.80 5.39 -10.50
CA LEU A 92 -6.63 5.91 -9.41
C LEU A 92 -7.08 7.35 -9.68
N ARG A 93 -6.23 8.19 -10.27
CA ARG A 93 -6.60 9.54 -10.72
C ARG A 93 -7.80 9.48 -11.68
N ARG A 94 -7.76 8.57 -12.65
CA ARG A 94 -8.87 8.38 -13.59
C ARG A 94 -10.14 7.86 -12.92
N LEU A 95 -10.01 6.90 -12.00
CA LEU A 95 -11.16 6.25 -11.36
C LEU A 95 -11.82 7.15 -10.30
N TRP A 96 -11.04 7.90 -9.54
CA TRP A 96 -11.53 8.71 -8.42
C TRP A 96 -11.82 10.16 -8.82
N GLY A 97 -11.33 10.60 -9.98
CA GLY A 97 -11.55 11.96 -10.49
C GLY A 97 -10.96 13.05 -9.59
N CYS A 98 -9.85 12.74 -8.89
CA CYS A 98 -9.15 13.67 -8.02
C CYS A 98 -7.63 13.59 -8.22
N GLU A 99 -6.88 14.50 -7.61
CA GLU A 99 -5.42 14.48 -7.65
C GLU A 99 -4.87 13.26 -6.89
N VAL A 100 -4.06 12.47 -7.58
CA VAL A 100 -3.38 11.30 -7.00
C VAL A 100 -1.90 11.36 -7.36
N TRP A 101 -1.05 11.35 -6.35
CA TRP A 101 0.40 11.47 -6.48
C TRP A 101 1.09 10.30 -5.77
N ALA A 102 2.09 9.72 -6.41
CA ALA A 102 3.05 8.87 -5.72
C ALA A 102 4.10 9.78 -5.10
N VAL A 103 4.29 9.72 -3.79
CA VAL A 103 5.24 10.57 -3.08
C VAL A 103 6.07 9.69 -2.14
N PRO A 104 7.40 9.63 -2.33
CA PRO A 104 8.27 8.93 -1.41
C PRO A 104 8.14 9.42 0.02
N SER A 105 8.15 8.51 0.98
CA SER A 105 8.04 8.89 2.40
C SER A 105 9.18 9.81 2.86
N THR A 106 10.37 9.68 2.27
CA THR A 106 11.52 10.54 2.53
C THR A 106 11.26 11.99 2.11
N ASP A 107 10.64 12.19 0.95
CA ASP A 107 10.34 13.53 0.43
C ASP A 107 9.31 14.23 1.31
N LEU A 108 8.26 13.50 1.71
CA LEU A 108 7.27 14.02 2.66
C LEU A 108 7.86 14.34 4.03
N LEU A 109 8.86 13.57 4.48
CA LEU A 109 9.50 13.81 5.77
C LEU A 109 10.39 15.07 5.75
N THR A 110 11.07 15.32 4.64
CA THR A 110 12.02 16.43 4.50
C THR A 110 11.39 17.74 4.02
N ASN A 111 10.32 17.64 3.23
CA ASN A 111 9.68 18.80 2.58
C ASN A 111 8.16 18.84 2.82
N PHE A 112 7.73 18.52 4.04
CA PHE A 112 6.31 18.35 4.37
C PHE A 112 5.44 19.54 3.93
N ASP A 113 5.88 20.75 4.22
CA ASP A 113 5.12 21.97 3.96
C ASP A 113 5.00 22.30 2.47
N ASP A 114 5.86 21.72 1.62
CA ASP A 114 5.77 21.86 0.15
C ASP A 114 4.68 20.96 -0.46
N PHE A 115 4.28 19.89 0.26
CA PHE A 115 3.29 18.91 -0.21
C PHE A 115 1.93 19.06 0.47
N VAL A 116 1.90 19.50 1.72
CA VAL A 116 0.70 19.43 2.57
C VAL A 116 0.22 20.82 2.94
N PHE A 117 -0.93 21.24 2.40
CA PHE A 117 -1.56 22.52 2.68
C PHE A 117 -2.69 22.34 3.70
N ALA A 118 -2.73 23.18 4.74
CA ALA A 118 -3.63 23.03 5.89
C ALA A 118 -5.13 23.02 5.53
N GLU A 119 -5.51 23.72 4.47
CA GLU A 119 -6.90 23.90 4.03
C GLU A 119 -7.44 22.75 3.17
N ARG A 120 -6.60 21.76 2.83
CA ARG A 120 -6.99 20.67 1.91
C ARG A 120 -7.23 19.37 2.64
N PRO A 121 -8.27 18.59 2.26
CA PRO A 121 -8.42 17.22 2.70
C PRO A 121 -7.45 16.29 1.95
N TYR A 122 -6.88 15.34 2.67
CA TYR A 122 -5.96 14.35 2.11
C TYR A 122 -6.39 12.93 2.46
N LEU A 123 -6.11 12.02 1.53
CA LEU A 123 -6.03 10.59 1.78
C LEU A 123 -4.59 10.13 1.55
N TRP A 124 -3.95 9.57 2.57
CA TRP A 124 -2.64 8.94 2.44
C TRP A 124 -2.79 7.42 2.46
N VAL A 125 -2.41 6.79 1.36
CA VAL A 125 -2.34 5.34 1.24
C VAL A 125 -0.88 4.93 1.35
N SER A 126 -0.49 4.45 2.53
CA SER A 126 0.89 4.06 2.83
C SER A 126 1.11 2.58 2.54
N PHE A 127 2.10 2.26 1.71
CA PHE A 127 2.53 0.89 1.42
C PHE A 127 3.77 0.56 2.23
N SER A 128 3.66 -0.35 3.19
CA SER A 128 4.77 -0.79 4.02
C SER A 128 4.69 -2.28 4.29
N ARG A 129 5.48 -3.09 3.57
CA ARG A 129 5.47 -4.54 3.72
C ARG A 129 5.70 -4.98 5.17
N SER A 130 6.73 -4.46 5.82
CA SER A 130 7.09 -4.81 7.20
C SER A 130 6.25 -4.08 8.25
N GLY A 131 5.63 -2.95 7.90
CA GLY A 131 5.01 -2.06 8.88
C GLY A 131 5.99 -1.39 9.86
N GLU A 132 7.31 -1.41 9.56
CA GLU A 132 8.40 -0.98 10.45
C GLU A 132 9.27 0.15 9.87
N SER A 133 8.90 0.71 8.71
CA SER A 133 9.64 1.83 8.11
C SER A 133 9.71 3.01 9.09
N SER A 134 10.90 3.46 9.41
CA SER A 134 11.13 4.57 10.35
C SER A 134 10.54 5.88 9.84
N GLU A 135 10.72 6.15 8.55
CA GLU A 135 10.18 7.34 7.88
C GLU A 135 8.65 7.30 7.83
N GLY A 136 8.08 6.15 7.43
CA GLY A 136 6.64 5.95 7.38
C GLY A 136 5.99 6.08 8.76
N LEU A 137 6.63 5.54 9.80
CA LEU A 137 6.16 5.65 11.18
C LEU A 137 6.18 7.11 11.66
N ALA A 138 7.30 7.81 11.45
CA ALA A 138 7.44 9.22 11.86
C ALA A 138 6.39 10.12 11.19
N LEU A 139 6.15 9.92 9.89
CA LEU A 139 5.11 10.63 9.15
C LEU A 139 3.72 10.35 9.69
N LEU A 140 3.39 9.07 9.90
CA LEU A 140 2.08 8.65 10.39
C LEU A 140 1.80 9.24 11.78
N GLU A 141 2.74 9.14 12.71
CA GLU A 141 2.61 9.71 14.06
C GLU A 141 2.48 11.23 14.03
N THR A 142 3.26 11.91 13.22
CA THR A 142 3.24 13.37 13.09
C THR A 142 1.91 13.84 12.53
N THR A 143 1.44 13.24 11.44
CA THR A 143 0.21 13.64 10.77
C THR A 143 -1.03 13.30 11.58
N LEU A 144 -1.07 12.18 12.28
CA LEU A 144 -2.15 11.86 13.19
C LEU A 144 -2.25 12.84 14.36
N LYS A 145 -1.14 13.43 14.81
CA LYS A 145 -1.12 14.42 15.90
C LYS A 145 -1.49 15.83 15.40
N LYS A 146 -0.98 16.24 14.23
CA LYS A 146 -0.98 17.65 13.83
C LYS A 146 -1.99 17.99 12.73
N ASN A 147 -2.40 17.03 11.90
CA ASN A 147 -3.15 17.28 10.66
C ASN A 147 -4.47 16.52 10.64
N SER A 148 -5.52 17.13 11.20
CA SER A 148 -6.87 16.49 11.28
C SER A 148 -7.53 16.26 9.92
N SER A 149 -7.11 16.96 8.87
CA SER A 149 -7.61 16.83 7.49
C SER A 149 -7.09 15.60 6.75
N ILE A 150 -6.08 14.89 7.31
CA ILE A 150 -5.50 13.71 6.67
C ILE A 150 -6.18 12.44 7.19
N ARG A 151 -6.64 11.59 6.26
CA ARG A 151 -7.06 10.20 6.53
C ARG A 151 -5.99 9.25 6.04
N HIS A 152 -5.82 8.13 6.74
CA HIS A 152 -4.76 7.17 6.46
C HIS A 152 -5.31 5.79 6.12
N VAL A 153 -4.77 5.17 5.08
CA VAL A 153 -4.91 3.74 4.80
C VAL A 153 -3.50 3.16 4.82
N LEU A 154 -3.24 2.23 5.70
CA LEU A 154 -2.00 1.45 5.71
C LEU A 154 -2.24 0.12 5.03
N VAL A 155 -1.51 -0.17 3.96
CA VAL A 155 -1.44 -1.47 3.30
C VAL A 155 -0.14 -2.14 3.74
N THR A 156 -0.24 -3.29 4.42
CA THR A 156 0.93 -3.97 5.01
C THR A 156 0.79 -5.49 4.92
N CYS A 157 1.92 -6.21 4.94
CA CYS A 157 1.97 -7.65 5.15
C CYS A 157 2.35 -8.00 6.60
N ASN A 158 2.25 -7.05 7.54
CA ASN A 158 2.56 -7.28 8.95
C ASN A 158 1.55 -6.54 9.83
N LYS A 159 0.49 -7.24 10.23
CA LYS A 159 -0.54 -6.70 11.11
C LYS A 159 0.02 -6.32 12.50
N ALA A 160 1.08 -6.96 12.96
CA ALA A 160 1.73 -6.70 14.25
C ALA A 160 2.78 -5.58 14.17
N GLY A 161 2.99 -4.95 13.01
CA GLY A 161 3.97 -3.89 12.83
C GLY A 161 3.61 -2.60 13.58
N ARG A 162 4.63 -1.79 13.91
CA ARG A 162 4.44 -0.53 14.66
C ARG A 162 3.50 0.45 13.95
N MET A 163 3.55 0.53 12.62
CA MET A 163 2.64 1.40 11.87
C MET A 163 1.18 0.96 12.03
N ALA A 164 0.91 -0.35 12.03
CA ALA A 164 -0.43 -0.89 12.26
C ALA A 164 -0.91 -0.53 13.68
N ALA A 165 -0.07 -0.73 14.69
CA ALA A 165 -0.39 -0.37 16.08
C ALA A 165 -0.68 1.13 16.27
N VAL A 166 -0.03 2.00 15.50
CA VAL A 166 -0.33 3.46 15.51
C VAL A 166 -1.67 3.75 14.86
N CYS A 167 -1.98 3.13 13.71
CA CYS A 167 -3.28 3.27 13.04
C CYS A 167 -4.44 2.81 13.94
N GLU A 168 -4.29 1.69 14.63
CA GLU A 168 -5.31 1.11 15.52
C GLU A 168 -5.70 2.03 16.70
N LYS A 169 -4.80 2.93 17.13
CA LYS A 169 -5.08 3.95 18.14
C LYS A 169 -5.90 5.13 17.61
N SER A 170 -6.13 5.20 16.31
CA SER A 170 -6.85 6.29 15.65
C SER A 170 -7.86 5.77 14.62
N PRO A 171 -8.83 4.90 15.02
CA PRO A 171 -9.71 4.19 14.08
C PRO A 171 -10.64 5.11 13.28
N ASP A 172 -10.90 6.32 13.77
CA ASP A 172 -11.70 7.32 13.05
C ASP A 172 -10.94 7.99 11.91
N ARG A 173 -9.60 7.87 11.90
CA ARG A 173 -8.72 8.55 10.95
C ARG A 173 -7.79 7.63 10.19
N ALA A 174 -7.64 6.40 10.62
CA ALA A 174 -6.74 5.43 10.03
C ALA A 174 -7.41 4.06 9.87
N PHE A 175 -7.07 3.36 8.80
CA PHE A 175 -7.52 2.01 8.52
C PHE A 175 -6.30 1.16 8.12
N VAL A 176 -6.24 -0.08 8.64
CA VAL A 176 -5.20 -1.05 8.30
C VAL A 176 -5.79 -2.13 7.39
N LEU A 177 -5.21 -2.28 6.20
CA LEU A 177 -5.43 -3.40 5.30
C LEU A 177 -4.21 -4.31 5.38
N ALA A 178 -4.29 -5.34 6.22
CA ALA A 178 -3.26 -6.37 6.31
C ALA A 178 -3.51 -7.45 5.25
N LEU A 179 -2.45 -7.84 4.52
CA LEU A 179 -2.48 -8.80 3.40
C LEU A 179 -1.72 -10.10 3.74
N ASP A 180 -1.57 -10.41 5.00
CA ASP A 180 -0.95 -11.61 5.57
C ASP A 180 -1.94 -12.75 5.82
#